data_e9f200bd62d3b2cc0d3e0e584d89346e
#
_entry.id   e9f200bd62d3b2cc0d3e0e584d89346e
#
_cell.length_a   1.000
_cell.length_b   1.000
_cell.length_c   1.000
_cell.angle_alpha   90.00
_cell.angle_beta   90.00
_cell.angle_gamma   90.00
#
_symmetry.space_group_name_H-M   'P 1'
#
loop_
_entity.id
_entity.type
_entity.pdbx_description
1 polymer ?
#
loop_
_entity_poly.entity_id
_entity_poly.type
_entity_poly.pdbx_seq_one_letter_code
_entity_poly.pdbx_strand_id
1 'polypeptide(L)'
;LENVALGAHLRSDVGVWAGALHTDRAREAQLLHEAAEQIKRVGLGEYLYEQAGNLALGQQRILEIARALASDPVLLLLDEPAAGLRYKEKQDLARVLEQLRAEGMSILLVEHDMDFVMRLTNHLVVMDFGTKLAEGVPAEVQQNPAVLEAYLGGIDDDLPEADHAKPVSAGGVQ
;
A
#
# COMPACT_ATOMS: atom_id res chain seq x y z
N LEU A 1 -12.30 -11.81 10.47
CA LEU A 1 -13.61 -11.32 10.03
C LEU A 1 -13.98 -10.01 10.71
N GLU A 2 -14.08 -9.97 12.03
CA GLU A 2 -14.49 -8.81 12.83
C GLU A 2 -13.66 -7.55 12.56
N ASN A 3 -12.34 -7.69 12.34
CA ASN A 3 -11.45 -6.60 11.99
C ASN A 3 -11.92 -5.84 10.72
N VAL A 4 -12.39 -6.54 9.71
CA VAL A 4 -12.92 -5.95 8.48
C VAL A 4 -14.31 -5.36 8.69
N ALA A 5 -15.15 -6.02 9.48
CA ALA A 5 -16.49 -5.50 9.83
C ALA A 5 -16.42 -4.12 10.53
N LEU A 6 -15.37 -3.85 11.31
CA LEU A 6 -15.12 -2.52 11.90
C LEU A 6 -15.00 -1.42 10.83
N GLY A 7 -14.53 -1.73 9.63
CA GLY A 7 -14.47 -0.77 8.52
C GLY A 7 -15.83 -0.26 8.07
N ALA A 8 -16.87 -1.05 8.25
CA ALA A 8 -18.26 -0.68 7.92
C ALA A 8 -18.96 0.13 9.03
N HIS A 9 -18.31 0.39 10.15
CA HIS A 9 -18.92 1.05 11.32
C HIS A 9 -19.54 2.41 10.99
N LEU A 10 -18.88 3.21 10.15
CA LEU A 10 -19.37 4.53 9.74
C LEU A 10 -20.63 4.48 8.86
N ARG A 11 -20.96 3.30 8.29
CA ARG A 11 -22.18 3.06 7.51
C ARG A 11 -23.37 2.64 8.39
N SER A 12 -23.10 2.36 9.68
CA SER A 12 -24.15 1.96 10.60
C SER A 12 -24.71 3.18 11.32
N ASP A 13 -25.93 3.61 10.95
CA ASP A 13 -26.72 4.65 11.62
C ASP A 13 -27.30 4.18 12.96
N VAL A 14 -26.59 3.30 13.67
CA VAL A 14 -27.08 2.77 14.93
C VAL A 14 -26.89 3.78 16.03
N GLY A 15 -27.99 4.41 16.44
CA GLY A 15 -28.00 5.27 17.63
C GLY A 15 -27.57 4.48 18.87
N VAL A 16 -26.88 5.15 19.80
CA VAL A 16 -26.33 4.60 21.07
C VAL A 16 -27.35 3.74 21.83
N TRP A 17 -28.64 4.04 21.70
CA TRP A 17 -29.73 3.32 22.36
C TRP A 17 -30.06 1.95 21.73
N ALA A 18 -29.89 1.79 20.41
CA ALA A 18 -30.14 0.53 19.73
C ALA A 18 -29.05 -0.52 20.08
N GLY A 19 -27.78 -0.07 20.20
CA GLY A 19 -26.68 -0.92 20.70
C GLY A 19 -26.88 -1.37 22.15
N ALA A 20 -27.44 -0.51 23.02
CA ALA A 20 -27.71 -0.85 24.42
C ALA A 20 -28.82 -1.90 24.58
N LEU A 21 -29.78 -1.99 23.65
CA LEU A 21 -30.91 -2.89 23.71
C LEU A 21 -30.71 -4.24 22.98
N HIS A 22 -29.53 -4.52 22.45
CA HIS A 22 -29.20 -5.75 21.68
C HIS A 22 -30.20 -6.08 20.56
N THR A 23 -30.89 -5.06 20.01
CA THR A 23 -31.89 -5.24 18.94
C THR A 23 -31.29 -5.38 17.56
N ASP A 24 -29.95 -5.38 17.45
CA ASP A 24 -29.22 -5.19 16.20
C ASP A 24 -28.57 -6.46 15.63
N ARG A 25 -28.95 -7.64 16.12
CA ARG A 25 -28.35 -8.92 15.67
C ARG A 25 -28.46 -9.15 14.15
N ALA A 26 -29.55 -8.73 13.55
CA ALA A 26 -29.75 -8.88 12.10
C ALA A 26 -28.76 -7.99 11.34
N ARG A 27 -28.54 -6.78 11.80
CA ARG A 27 -27.60 -5.84 11.19
C ARG A 27 -26.16 -6.25 11.39
N GLU A 28 -25.80 -6.70 12.59
CA GLU A 28 -24.48 -7.26 12.89
C GLU A 28 -24.17 -8.44 11.96
N ALA A 29 -25.13 -9.37 11.81
CA ALA A 29 -24.98 -10.50 10.89
C ALA A 29 -24.80 -10.04 9.43
N GLN A 30 -25.50 -8.99 9.01
CA GLN A 30 -25.33 -8.40 7.68
C GLN A 30 -23.94 -7.79 7.51
N LEU A 31 -23.44 -7.00 8.45
CA LEU A 31 -22.10 -6.41 8.40
C LEU A 31 -20.99 -7.47 8.37
N LEU A 32 -21.14 -8.54 9.16
CA LEU A 32 -20.22 -9.66 9.12
C LEU A 32 -20.28 -10.39 7.76
N HIS A 33 -21.45 -10.52 7.15
CA HIS A 33 -21.58 -11.09 5.83
C HIS A 33 -20.89 -10.21 4.77
N GLU A 34 -21.16 -8.90 4.77
CA GLU A 34 -20.50 -7.93 3.88
C GLU A 34 -18.97 -7.94 4.06
N ALA A 35 -18.49 -7.98 5.29
CA ALA A 35 -17.07 -8.09 5.60
C ALA A 35 -16.44 -9.38 5.05
N ALA A 36 -17.16 -10.51 5.16
CA ALA A 36 -16.72 -11.78 4.60
C ALA A 36 -16.57 -11.71 3.07
N GLU A 37 -17.49 -11.03 2.39
CA GLU A 37 -17.40 -10.84 0.93
C GLU A 37 -16.20 -9.97 0.55
N GLN A 38 -15.89 -8.89 1.31
CA GLN A 38 -14.67 -8.09 1.04
C GLN A 38 -13.39 -8.90 1.27
N ILE A 39 -13.33 -9.73 2.30
CA ILE A 39 -12.18 -10.62 2.56
C ILE A 39 -11.97 -11.61 1.41
N LYS A 40 -13.04 -12.21 0.90
CA LYS A 40 -12.99 -13.10 -0.26
C LYS A 40 -12.57 -12.37 -1.53
N ARG A 41 -13.12 -11.17 -1.76
CA ARG A 41 -12.82 -10.31 -2.90
C ARG A 41 -11.33 -10.00 -3.04
N VAL A 42 -10.64 -9.78 -1.93
CA VAL A 42 -9.20 -9.54 -1.92
C VAL A 42 -8.34 -10.81 -1.83
N GLY A 43 -8.96 -12.00 -1.95
CA GLY A 43 -8.27 -13.29 -1.99
C GLY A 43 -7.85 -13.86 -0.63
N LEU A 44 -8.42 -13.35 0.46
CA LEU A 44 -8.13 -13.82 1.83
C LEU A 44 -9.21 -14.75 2.41
N GLY A 45 -10.06 -15.35 1.57
CA GLY A 45 -11.18 -16.19 2.00
C GLY A 45 -10.78 -17.37 2.90
N GLU A 46 -9.61 -17.96 2.70
CA GLU A 46 -9.08 -19.06 3.53
C GLU A 46 -8.77 -18.62 4.97
N TYR A 47 -8.51 -17.32 5.17
CA TYR A 47 -8.12 -16.73 6.45
C TYR A 47 -9.28 -16.05 7.19
N LEU A 48 -10.53 -16.30 6.77
CA LEU A 48 -11.73 -15.61 7.26
C LEU A 48 -11.84 -15.58 8.80
N TYR A 49 -11.46 -16.68 9.46
CA TYR A 49 -11.53 -16.86 10.90
C TYR A 49 -10.15 -16.84 11.57
N GLU A 50 -9.09 -16.56 10.82
CA GLU A 50 -7.74 -16.44 11.37
C GLU A 50 -7.59 -15.10 12.10
N GLN A 51 -6.78 -15.09 13.15
CA GLN A 51 -6.40 -13.85 13.83
C GLN A 51 -5.51 -13.00 12.93
N ALA A 52 -5.83 -11.72 12.78
CA ALA A 52 -5.09 -10.81 11.90
C ALA A 52 -3.58 -10.76 12.20
N GLY A 53 -3.19 -10.89 13.47
CA GLY A 53 -1.78 -10.92 13.89
C GLY A 53 -1.00 -12.15 13.46
N ASN A 54 -1.68 -13.25 13.08
CA ASN A 54 -1.03 -14.48 12.59
C ASN A 54 -0.78 -14.45 11.07
N LEU A 55 -1.34 -13.48 10.37
CA LEU A 55 -1.15 -13.33 8.93
C LEU A 55 0.26 -12.84 8.61
N ALA A 56 0.82 -13.26 7.47
CA ALA A 56 2.04 -12.67 6.93
C ALA A 56 1.84 -11.18 6.63
N LEU A 57 2.92 -10.38 6.62
CA LEU A 57 2.84 -8.93 6.46
C LEU A 57 2.08 -8.52 5.20
N GLY A 58 2.34 -9.17 4.05
CA GLY A 58 1.61 -8.90 2.81
C GLY A 58 0.11 -9.19 2.92
N GLN A 59 -0.28 -10.25 3.62
CA GLN A 59 -1.69 -10.56 3.88
C GLN A 59 -2.35 -9.55 4.82
N GLN A 60 -1.60 -9.03 5.81
CA GLN A 60 -2.08 -7.96 6.69
C GLN A 60 -2.36 -6.68 5.89
N ARG A 61 -1.49 -6.29 4.94
CA ARG A 61 -1.72 -5.16 4.04
C ARG A 61 -2.96 -5.34 3.18
N ILE A 62 -3.16 -6.54 2.64
CA ILE A 62 -4.38 -6.87 1.88
C ILE A 62 -5.62 -6.84 2.78
N LEU A 63 -5.51 -7.27 4.04
CA LEU A 63 -6.60 -7.19 5.02
C LEU A 63 -6.98 -5.74 5.36
N GLU A 64 -6.00 -4.83 5.45
CA GLU A 64 -6.23 -3.40 5.64
C GLU A 64 -7.04 -2.81 4.46
N ILE A 65 -6.75 -3.24 3.23
CA ILE A 65 -7.55 -2.88 2.05
C ILE A 65 -8.98 -3.43 2.17
N ALA A 66 -9.16 -4.70 2.54
CA ALA A 66 -10.49 -5.28 2.75
C ALA A 66 -11.30 -4.50 3.77
N ARG A 67 -10.65 -4.04 4.86
CA ARG A 67 -11.28 -3.20 5.88
C ARG A 67 -11.69 -1.84 5.33
N ALA A 68 -10.86 -1.21 4.49
CA ALA A 68 -11.22 0.04 3.84
C ALA A 68 -12.38 -0.15 2.86
N LEU A 69 -12.40 -1.23 2.09
CA LEU A 69 -13.49 -1.57 1.17
C LEU A 69 -14.83 -1.80 1.88
N ALA A 70 -14.83 -2.25 3.13
CA ALA A 70 -16.05 -2.44 3.91
C ALA A 70 -16.79 -1.12 4.20
N SER A 71 -16.13 0.04 4.08
CA SER A 71 -16.79 1.35 4.16
C SER A 71 -17.51 1.77 2.88
N ASP A 72 -17.45 0.94 1.81
CA ASP A 72 -18.00 1.23 0.47
C ASP A 72 -17.47 2.55 -0.12
N PRO A 73 -16.14 2.71 -0.25
CA PRO A 73 -15.55 3.97 -0.65
C PRO A 73 -15.69 4.20 -2.16
N VAL A 74 -15.85 5.46 -2.57
CA VAL A 74 -15.76 5.89 -3.97
C VAL A 74 -14.31 6.06 -4.43
N LEU A 75 -13.38 6.25 -3.49
CA LEU A 75 -11.94 6.43 -3.72
C LEU A 75 -11.17 5.74 -2.60
N LEU A 76 -10.23 4.88 -2.97
CA LEU A 76 -9.30 4.24 -2.05
C LEU A 76 -7.99 5.03 -2.01
N LEU A 77 -7.60 5.50 -0.81
CA LEU A 77 -6.35 6.21 -0.58
C LEU A 77 -5.35 5.24 0.07
N LEU A 78 -4.20 5.04 -0.56
CA LEU A 78 -3.15 4.15 -0.08
C LEU A 78 -1.83 4.92 0.04
N ASP A 79 -1.29 4.91 1.25
CA ASP A 79 -0.01 5.54 1.56
C ASP A 79 1.02 4.45 1.88
N GLU A 80 2.03 4.32 1.00
CA GLU A 80 3.10 3.32 1.05
C GLU A 80 2.64 1.88 1.35
N PRO A 81 1.62 1.33 0.68
CA PRO A 81 1.09 0.01 1.01
C PRO A 81 2.09 -1.13 0.75
N ALA A 82 3.10 -0.91 -0.11
CA ALA A 82 4.14 -1.89 -0.40
C ALA A 82 5.35 -1.81 0.52
N ALA A 83 5.38 -0.87 1.50
CA ALA A 83 6.50 -0.71 2.41
C ALA A 83 6.77 -1.98 3.24
N GLY A 84 8.03 -2.42 3.26
CA GLY A 84 8.47 -3.60 4.00
C GLY A 84 8.07 -4.95 3.39
N LEU A 85 7.35 -4.98 2.28
CA LEU A 85 6.94 -6.20 1.60
C LEU A 85 8.09 -6.81 0.78
N ARG A 86 8.17 -8.15 0.79
CA ARG A 86 9.04 -8.91 -0.11
C ARG A 86 8.48 -8.90 -1.53
N TYR A 87 9.31 -9.17 -2.51
CA TYR A 87 8.93 -9.16 -3.93
C TYR A 87 7.62 -9.90 -4.22
N LYS A 88 7.47 -11.14 -3.72
CA LYS A 88 6.26 -11.93 -3.92
C LYS A 88 5.02 -11.27 -3.30
N GLU A 89 5.15 -10.72 -2.10
CA GLU A 89 4.05 -10.04 -1.40
C GLU A 89 3.63 -8.76 -2.14
N LYS A 90 4.59 -8.00 -2.71
CA LYS A 90 4.31 -6.87 -3.59
C LYS A 90 3.52 -7.30 -4.84
N GLN A 91 3.87 -8.44 -5.45
CA GLN A 91 3.13 -8.99 -6.60
C GLN A 91 1.70 -9.40 -6.23
N ASP A 92 1.50 -9.97 -5.04
CA ASP A 92 0.17 -10.35 -4.56
C ASP A 92 -0.69 -9.10 -4.30
N LEU A 93 -0.13 -8.08 -3.65
CA LEU A 93 -0.77 -6.78 -3.45
C LEU A 93 -1.10 -6.10 -4.78
N ALA A 94 -0.16 -6.08 -5.74
CA ALA A 94 -0.39 -5.49 -7.05
C ALA A 94 -1.58 -6.15 -7.77
N ARG A 95 -1.70 -7.48 -7.72
CA ARG A 95 -2.84 -8.19 -8.33
C ARG A 95 -4.18 -7.79 -7.71
N VAL A 96 -4.23 -7.61 -6.40
CA VAL A 96 -5.45 -7.13 -5.72
C VAL A 96 -5.82 -5.74 -6.20
N LEU A 97 -4.85 -4.81 -6.28
CA LEU A 97 -5.10 -3.44 -6.74
C LEU A 97 -5.50 -3.39 -8.22
N GLU A 98 -4.86 -4.21 -9.08
CA GLU A 98 -5.24 -4.35 -10.50
C GLU A 98 -6.68 -4.86 -10.66
N GLN A 99 -7.07 -5.86 -9.86
CA GLN A 99 -8.43 -6.38 -9.84
C GLN A 99 -9.43 -5.29 -9.42
N LEU A 100 -9.20 -4.60 -8.30
CA LEU A 100 -10.08 -3.53 -7.82
C LEU A 100 -10.23 -2.41 -8.85
N ARG A 101 -9.14 -2.03 -9.52
CA ARG A 101 -9.17 -1.05 -10.61
C ARG A 101 -10.00 -1.56 -11.80
N ALA A 102 -9.86 -2.81 -12.20
CA ALA A 102 -10.65 -3.42 -13.28
C ALA A 102 -12.15 -3.48 -12.94
N GLU A 103 -12.49 -3.57 -11.67
CA GLU A 103 -13.87 -3.49 -11.16
C GLU A 103 -14.40 -2.04 -11.10
N GLY A 104 -13.60 -1.03 -11.47
CA GLY A 104 -13.98 0.37 -11.51
C GLY A 104 -13.65 1.17 -10.25
N MET A 105 -12.88 0.61 -9.29
CA MET A 105 -12.44 1.34 -8.10
C MET A 105 -11.43 2.43 -8.49
N SER A 106 -11.68 3.66 -8.04
CA SER A 106 -10.69 4.73 -8.10
C SER A 106 -9.67 4.58 -6.98
N ILE A 107 -8.37 4.64 -7.32
CA ILE A 107 -7.29 4.45 -6.35
C ILE A 107 -6.31 5.61 -6.48
N LEU A 108 -6.00 6.29 -5.36
CA LEU A 108 -4.87 7.20 -5.23
C LEU A 108 -3.79 6.49 -4.40
N LEU A 109 -2.63 6.31 -5.02
CA LEU A 109 -1.49 5.59 -4.44
C LEU A 109 -0.32 6.57 -4.23
N VAL A 110 0.21 6.65 -3.02
CA VAL A 110 1.48 7.31 -2.72
C VAL A 110 2.53 6.23 -2.49
N GLU A 111 3.59 6.24 -3.26
CA GLU A 111 4.65 5.22 -3.22
C GLU A 111 5.97 5.77 -3.74
N HIS A 112 7.07 5.18 -3.29
CA HIS A 112 8.41 5.49 -3.76
C HIS A 112 9.05 4.32 -4.54
N ASP A 113 8.41 3.16 -4.59
CA ASP A 113 8.82 2.01 -5.42
C ASP A 113 8.36 2.23 -6.86
N MET A 114 9.30 2.69 -7.71
CA MET A 114 8.98 3.04 -9.10
C MET A 114 8.46 1.86 -9.91
N ASP A 115 9.01 0.65 -9.74
CA ASP A 115 8.55 -0.53 -10.47
C ASP A 115 7.10 -0.87 -10.11
N PHE A 116 6.76 -0.75 -8.82
CA PHE A 116 5.41 -0.97 -8.33
C PHE A 116 4.42 0.07 -8.89
N VAL A 117 4.80 1.36 -8.85
CA VAL A 117 3.97 2.47 -9.33
C VAL A 117 3.75 2.41 -10.84
N MET A 118 4.83 2.23 -11.63
CA MET A 118 4.76 2.22 -13.09
C MET A 118 3.82 1.11 -13.62
N ARG A 119 3.77 -0.01 -12.91
CA ARG A 119 2.87 -1.12 -13.25
C ARG A 119 1.40 -0.81 -12.98
N LEU A 120 1.12 -0.13 -11.88
CA LEU A 120 -0.25 -0.02 -11.34
C LEU A 120 -0.99 1.24 -11.82
N THR A 121 -0.28 2.32 -12.12
CA THR A 121 -0.91 3.62 -12.33
C THR A 121 -1.24 3.90 -13.80
N ASN A 122 -2.30 4.67 -14.02
CA ASN A 122 -2.66 5.21 -15.34
C ASN A 122 -2.15 6.64 -15.52
N HIS A 123 -1.99 7.35 -14.40
CA HIS A 123 -1.52 8.73 -14.35
C HIS A 123 -0.60 8.88 -13.14
N LEU A 124 0.49 9.60 -13.30
CA LEU A 124 1.54 9.73 -12.30
C LEU A 124 1.86 11.21 -12.07
N VAL A 125 2.01 11.58 -10.81
CA VAL A 125 2.56 12.86 -10.38
C VAL A 125 3.82 12.57 -9.57
N VAL A 126 4.96 13.06 -10.03
CA VAL A 126 6.23 12.94 -9.30
C VAL A 126 6.49 14.21 -8.52
N MET A 127 6.78 14.05 -7.23
CA MET A 127 7.08 15.14 -6.31
C MET A 127 8.46 14.96 -5.69
N ASP A 128 9.15 16.07 -5.48
CA ASP A 128 10.43 16.15 -4.78
C ASP A 128 10.42 17.38 -3.88
N PHE A 129 10.76 17.21 -2.60
CA PHE A 129 10.72 18.26 -1.57
C PHE A 129 9.46 19.16 -1.62
N GLY A 130 8.29 18.55 -1.85
CA GLY A 130 7.01 19.27 -1.91
C GLY A 130 6.75 20.00 -3.23
N THR A 131 7.64 19.88 -4.22
CA THR A 131 7.50 20.48 -5.56
C THR A 131 7.15 19.40 -6.59
N LYS A 132 6.20 19.69 -7.50
CA LYS A 132 5.88 18.80 -8.59
C LYS A 132 6.97 18.85 -9.65
N LEU A 133 7.65 17.72 -9.90
CA LEU A 133 8.67 17.60 -10.95
C LEU A 133 8.09 17.24 -12.30
N ALA A 134 7.15 16.30 -12.33
CA ALA A 134 6.55 15.80 -13.56
C ALA A 134 5.12 15.31 -13.32
N GLU A 135 4.34 15.26 -14.38
CA GLU A 135 2.99 14.72 -14.38
C GLU A 135 2.67 14.18 -15.77
N GLY A 136 2.02 13.02 -15.85
CA GLY A 136 1.64 12.40 -17.11
C GLY A 136 1.41 10.91 -17.01
N VAL A 137 1.37 10.23 -18.15
CA VAL A 137 1.31 8.77 -18.17
C VAL A 137 2.69 8.18 -17.78
N PRO A 138 2.73 6.98 -17.14
CA PRO A 138 3.98 6.41 -16.65
C PRO A 138 5.11 6.36 -17.69
N ALA A 139 4.81 6.00 -18.94
CA ALA A 139 5.81 5.90 -20.00
C ALA A 139 6.47 7.25 -20.36
N GLU A 140 5.77 8.37 -20.24
CA GLU A 140 6.30 9.71 -20.47
C GLU A 140 7.11 10.18 -19.26
N VAL A 141 6.58 9.97 -18.07
CA VAL A 141 7.22 10.38 -16.81
C VAL A 141 8.55 9.65 -16.59
N GLN A 142 8.63 8.38 -16.94
CA GLN A 142 9.85 7.57 -16.84
C GLN A 142 11.00 8.10 -17.71
N GLN A 143 10.69 8.82 -18.78
CA GLN A 143 11.69 9.39 -19.70
C GLN A 143 12.04 10.86 -19.36
N ASN A 144 11.41 11.45 -18.37
CA ASN A 144 11.64 12.83 -18.00
C ASN A 144 13.03 13.00 -17.34
N PRO A 145 13.92 13.85 -17.90
CA PRO A 145 15.27 14.03 -17.36
C PRO A 145 15.30 14.47 -15.90
N ALA A 146 14.38 15.34 -15.47
CA ALA A 146 14.31 15.80 -14.07
C ALA A 146 13.93 14.66 -13.11
N VAL A 147 13.08 13.72 -13.54
CA VAL A 147 12.72 12.54 -12.76
C VAL A 147 13.90 11.58 -12.65
N LEU A 148 14.61 11.37 -13.76
CA LEU A 148 15.80 10.53 -13.79
C LEU A 148 16.91 11.09 -12.90
N GLU A 149 17.15 12.39 -12.94
CA GLU A 149 18.16 13.07 -12.10
C GLU A 149 17.79 12.96 -10.61
N ALA A 150 16.56 13.24 -10.22
CA ALA A 150 16.10 13.13 -8.84
C ALA A 150 16.19 11.68 -8.32
N TYR A 151 15.91 10.69 -9.19
CA TYR A 151 15.95 9.28 -8.82
C TYR A 151 17.39 8.72 -8.78
N LEU A 152 18.27 9.14 -9.69
CA LEU A 152 19.67 8.71 -9.76
C LEU A 152 20.55 9.52 -8.80
N GLY A 153 20.25 10.80 -8.57
CA GLY A 153 21.00 11.65 -7.64
C GLY A 153 20.89 11.22 -6.18
N GLY A 154 19.80 10.54 -5.80
CA GLY A 154 19.64 9.95 -4.45
C GLY A 154 20.48 8.69 -4.21
N ILE A 155 21.08 8.10 -5.25
CA ILE A 155 21.93 6.89 -5.11
C ILE A 155 23.37 7.29 -4.71
N ASP A 156 23.82 8.49 -5.07
CA ASP A 156 25.19 8.97 -4.76
C ASP A 156 25.37 9.38 -3.30
N ASP A 157 24.31 9.72 -2.57
CA ASP A 157 24.40 10.11 -1.15
C ASP A 157 24.54 8.91 -0.19
N ASP A 158 24.31 7.66 -0.63
CA ASP A 158 24.41 6.44 0.17
C ASP A 158 25.70 5.62 -0.09
N LEU A 159 26.64 6.11 -0.89
CA LEU A 159 27.95 5.46 -1.03
C LEU A 159 28.82 5.80 0.18
N PRO A 160 29.29 4.82 0.98
CA PRO A 160 30.25 5.09 2.04
C PRO A 160 31.52 5.69 1.41
N GLU A 161 31.96 6.86 1.94
CA GLU A 161 33.23 7.49 1.55
C GLU A 161 34.33 6.43 1.48
N ALA A 162 34.89 6.23 0.31
CA ALA A 162 36.05 5.37 0.12
C ALA A 162 37.17 5.92 0.99
N ASP A 163 37.52 5.17 2.05
CA ASP A 163 38.64 5.41 2.95
C ASP A 163 39.90 5.70 2.11
N HIS A 164 40.31 6.96 2.09
CA HIS A 164 41.56 7.38 1.46
C HIS A 164 42.70 6.71 2.18
N ALA A 165 43.13 5.54 1.70
CA ALA A 165 44.34 4.87 2.10
C ALA A 165 45.51 5.83 2.05
N LYS A 166 46.03 6.23 3.21
CA LYS A 166 47.26 6.99 3.35
C LYS A 166 48.39 6.21 2.67
N PRO A 167 49.26 6.88 1.90
CA PRO A 167 50.42 6.21 1.30
C PRO A 167 51.37 5.70 2.41
N VAL A 168 51.67 4.42 2.36
CA VAL A 168 52.68 3.80 3.23
C VAL A 168 54.03 4.40 2.86
N SER A 169 54.62 5.18 3.77
CA SER A 169 55.97 5.70 3.63
C SER A 169 56.97 4.52 3.76
N ALA A 170 57.69 4.29 2.69
CA ALA A 170 58.84 3.39 2.68
C ALA A 170 59.93 3.97 3.59
N GLY A 171 60.06 3.42 4.78
CA GLY A 171 61.18 3.66 5.69
C GLY A 171 62.34 2.75 5.36
N GLY A 172 63.49 3.35 5.04
CA GLY A 172 64.67 2.66 4.57
C GLY A 172 65.36 1.77 5.60
N VAL A 173 66.07 0.86 5.01
CA VAL A 173 67.08 -0.04 5.60
C VAL A 173 68.30 0.76 6.07
N GLN A 174 68.73 0.55 7.29
CA GLN A 174 70.12 0.46 7.74
C GLN A 174 70.21 -0.60 8.82
#